data_04e0b846c04a672062f1d32afdab8d9b
#
_entry.id   04e0b846c04a672062f1d32afdab8d9b
#
_cell.length_a   1.000
_cell.length_b   1.000
_cell.length_c   1.000
_cell.angle_alpha   90.00
_cell.angle_beta   90.00
_cell.angle_gamma   90.00
#
_symmetry.space_group_name_H-M   'P 1'
#
loop_
_entity.id
_entity.type
_entity.pdbx_description
1 polymer ?
#
loop_
_entity_poly.entity_id
_entity_poly.type
_entity_poly.pdbx_seq_one_letter_code
_entity_poly.pdbx_strand_id
1 'polypeptide(L)'
;MTKRFLDSVYGAKGADALVDLYDTWASSYDAELAEAAYATPARLAAALAACDTPTDCRVLDYGCGTGLSGLALVARGYTLIDGVDLSAEMLAQAEAKQIYGRLWQAAPDTAVLLAPGDYPVIVAAGVVSPGAAPASLLGELAGALEPGGRLAFSFNDHALSDPSYPEALRALPGRGMTCLFEEYGEHLPAIGLNSTVYVFEQE
;
A
#
# COMPACT_ATOMS: atom_id res chain seq x y z
N MET A 1 -6.03 -12.74 27.42
CA MET A 1 -6.03 -12.62 25.96
C MET A 1 -5.26 -11.35 25.62
N THR A 2 -4.11 -11.47 25.01
CA THR A 2 -3.31 -10.32 24.56
C THR A 2 -4.10 -9.66 23.43
N LYS A 3 -4.43 -8.38 23.58
CA LYS A 3 -5.15 -7.63 22.55
C LYS A 3 -4.20 -7.51 21.35
N ARG A 4 -4.56 -8.06 20.19
CA ARG A 4 -3.75 -7.93 18.98
C ARG A 4 -3.82 -6.49 18.47
N PHE A 5 -2.72 -5.95 17.99
CA PHE A 5 -2.69 -4.61 17.39
C PHE A 5 -3.64 -4.51 16.19
N LEU A 6 -3.80 -5.58 15.41
CA LEU A 6 -4.79 -5.70 14.33
C LEU A 6 -6.21 -5.31 14.75
N ASP A 7 -6.62 -5.61 16.00
CA ASP A 7 -7.95 -5.24 16.53
C ASP A 7 -8.05 -3.74 16.86
N SER A 8 -6.92 -3.05 16.98
CA SER A 8 -6.85 -1.64 17.41
C SER A 8 -6.75 -0.66 16.24
N VAL A 9 -6.26 -1.09 15.08
CA VAL A 9 -5.96 -0.25 13.93
C VAL A 9 -7.20 0.48 13.40
N TYR A 10 -8.33 -0.21 13.33
CA TYR A 10 -9.60 0.38 12.85
C TYR A 10 -10.28 1.34 13.84
N GLY A 11 -9.75 1.45 15.06
CA GLY A 11 -10.26 2.36 16.09
C GLY A 11 -9.44 3.64 16.28
N ALA A 12 -8.25 3.72 15.67
CA ALA A 12 -7.39 4.88 15.77
C ALA A 12 -7.99 6.09 15.01
N LYS A 13 -7.94 7.27 15.61
CA LYS A 13 -8.47 8.50 15.00
C LYS A 13 -7.38 9.59 15.00
N GLY A 14 -7.10 10.09 13.79
CA GLY A 14 -6.09 11.13 13.55
C GLY A 14 -4.71 10.55 13.24
N ALA A 15 -3.92 11.31 12.45
CA ALA A 15 -2.63 10.88 11.93
C ALA A 15 -1.60 10.59 13.02
N ASP A 16 -1.51 11.45 14.07
CA ASP A 16 -0.56 11.24 15.17
C ASP A 16 -0.85 9.94 15.94
N ALA A 17 -2.13 9.63 16.21
CA ALA A 17 -2.51 8.40 16.92
C ALA A 17 -2.22 7.14 16.06
N LEU A 18 -2.26 7.26 14.74
CA LEU A 18 -1.86 6.19 13.81
C LEU A 18 -0.35 5.98 13.82
N VAL A 19 0.44 7.05 13.80
CA VAL A 19 1.91 6.96 13.88
C VAL A 19 2.31 6.28 15.19
N ASP A 20 1.80 6.73 16.34
CA ASP A 20 2.09 6.13 17.66
C ASP A 20 1.72 4.64 17.71
N LEU A 21 0.58 4.26 17.07
CA LEU A 21 0.15 2.87 17.01
C LEU A 21 1.12 2.04 16.18
N TYR A 22 1.48 2.49 14.97
CA TYR A 22 2.40 1.78 14.09
C TYR A 22 3.81 1.72 14.64
N ASP A 23 4.32 2.78 15.26
CA ASP A 23 5.61 2.79 15.95
C ASP A 23 5.67 1.73 17.07
N THR A 24 4.60 1.65 17.88
CA THR A 24 4.51 0.63 18.94
C THR A 24 4.39 -0.78 18.37
N TRP A 25 3.73 -0.94 17.23
CA TRP A 25 3.48 -2.24 16.59
C TRP A 25 4.68 -2.74 15.79
N ALA A 26 5.57 -1.87 15.31
CA ALA A 26 6.62 -2.20 14.35
C ALA A 26 7.44 -3.44 14.75
N SER A 27 7.77 -3.62 16.03
CA SER A 27 8.59 -4.74 16.50
C SER A 27 7.92 -6.10 16.42
N SER A 28 6.57 -6.18 16.45
CA SER A 28 5.80 -7.43 16.36
C SER A 28 5.01 -7.56 15.07
N TYR A 29 4.99 -6.51 14.24
CA TYR A 29 4.16 -6.38 13.04
C TYR A 29 4.31 -7.58 12.08
N ASP A 30 5.54 -7.88 11.67
CA ASP A 30 5.81 -8.95 10.72
C ASP A 30 5.38 -10.32 11.28
N ALA A 31 5.60 -10.57 12.57
CA ALA A 31 5.21 -11.82 13.22
C ALA A 31 3.68 -11.97 13.30
N GLU A 32 2.96 -10.90 13.70
CA GLU A 32 1.49 -10.91 13.76
C GLU A 32 0.86 -11.08 12.38
N LEU A 33 1.41 -10.42 11.34
CA LEU A 33 0.93 -10.56 9.97
C LEU A 33 1.28 -11.93 9.36
N ALA A 34 2.42 -12.52 9.72
CA ALA A 34 2.75 -13.88 9.33
C ALA A 34 1.78 -14.91 9.96
N GLU A 35 1.43 -14.75 11.25
CA GLU A 35 0.41 -15.57 11.91
C GLU A 35 -0.97 -15.38 11.26
N ALA A 36 -1.29 -14.18 10.81
CA ALA A 36 -2.54 -13.88 10.11
C ALA A 36 -2.52 -14.29 8.62
N ALA A 37 -1.38 -14.79 8.12
CA ALA A 37 -1.14 -15.20 6.73
C ALA A 37 -1.39 -14.06 5.72
N TYR A 38 -0.82 -12.87 5.96
CA TYR A 38 -1.05 -11.67 5.15
C TYR A 38 -0.71 -11.88 3.67
N ALA A 39 -1.74 -12.00 2.83
CA ALA A 39 -1.62 -12.40 1.43
C ALA A 39 -1.56 -11.21 0.45
N THR A 40 -2.06 -10.05 0.81
CA THR A 40 -2.22 -8.91 -0.10
C THR A 40 -0.94 -8.45 -0.79
N PRO A 41 0.24 -8.33 -0.13
CA PRO A 41 1.47 -7.93 -0.81
C PRO A 41 1.86 -8.86 -1.97
N ALA A 42 1.79 -10.17 -1.75
CA ALA A 42 2.11 -11.17 -2.77
C ALA A 42 1.11 -11.16 -3.94
N ARG A 43 -0.18 -10.97 -3.65
CA ARG A 43 -1.25 -10.86 -4.66
C ARG A 43 -1.07 -9.59 -5.50
N LEU A 44 -0.75 -8.48 -4.87
CA LEU A 44 -0.56 -7.19 -5.55
C LEU A 44 0.67 -7.20 -6.46
N ALA A 45 1.80 -7.77 -6.00
CA ALA A 45 2.98 -7.97 -6.83
C ALA A 45 2.70 -8.94 -8.01
N ALA A 46 1.86 -9.97 -7.79
CA ALA A 46 1.41 -10.87 -8.85
C ALA A 46 0.53 -10.17 -9.88
N ALA A 47 -0.38 -9.29 -9.44
CA ALA A 47 -1.25 -8.50 -10.30
C ALA A 47 -0.44 -7.56 -11.22
N LEU A 48 0.57 -6.88 -10.68
CA LEU A 48 1.49 -6.06 -11.50
C LEU A 48 2.20 -6.90 -12.57
N ALA A 49 2.71 -8.08 -12.21
CA ALA A 49 3.35 -8.98 -13.17
C ALA A 49 2.35 -9.49 -14.23
N ALA A 50 1.10 -9.79 -13.85
CA ALA A 50 0.04 -10.20 -14.77
C ALA A 50 -0.36 -9.11 -15.78
N CYS A 51 -0.09 -7.84 -15.45
CA CYS A 51 -0.29 -6.70 -16.35
C CYS A 51 0.95 -6.38 -17.20
N ASP A 52 1.94 -7.28 -17.30
CA ASP A 52 3.19 -7.07 -18.03
C ASP A 52 3.94 -5.79 -17.61
N THR A 53 3.93 -5.47 -16.30
CA THR A 53 4.66 -4.32 -15.77
C THR A 53 6.17 -4.59 -15.81
N PRO A 54 6.98 -3.75 -16.47
CA PRO A 54 8.43 -3.93 -16.54
C PRO A 54 9.07 -3.99 -15.15
N THR A 55 9.97 -4.93 -14.91
CA THR A 55 10.63 -5.11 -13.59
C THR A 55 11.87 -4.23 -13.41
N ASP A 56 12.35 -3.60 -14.48
CA ASP A 56 13.49 -2.68 -14.50
C ASP A 56 13.09 -1.21 -14.35
N CYS A 57 11.80 -0.93 -14.13
CA CYS A 57 11.31 0.41 -13.83
C CYS A 57 11.41 0.74 -12.33
N ARG A 58 11.41 2.05 -12.00
CA ARG A 58 11.36 2.49 -10.60
C ARG A 58 9.96 2.30 -10.03
N VAL A 59 9.88 1.75 -8.83
CA VAL A 59 8.63 1.54 -8.10
C VAL A 59 8.68 2.35 -6.81
N LEU A 60 7.63 3.10 -6.53
CA LEU A 60 7.37 3.67 -5.22
C LEU A 60 6.46 2.72 -4.43
N ASP A 61 6.93 2.24 -3.31
CA ASP A 61 6.14 1.54 -2.30
C ASP A 61 5.63 2.57 -1.29
N TYR A 62 4.41 3.06 -1.51
CA TYR A 62 3.78 4.10 -0.70
C TYR A 62 3.11 3.48 0.53
N GLY A 63 3.48 3.92 1.72
CA GLY A 63 3.09 3.29 2.97
C GLY A 63 3.76 1.92 3.10
N CYS A 64 5.07 1.85 2.86
CA CYS A 64 5.82 0.60 2.77
C CYS A 64 5.88 -0.19 4.09
N GLY A 65 5.56 0.46 5.23
CA GLY A 65 5.59 -0.14 6.55
C GLY A 65 6.94 -0.77 6.85
N THR A 66 6.92 -2.01 7.31
CA THR A 66 8.12 -2.81 7.55
C THR A 66 8.77 -3.36 6.27
N GLY A 67 8.16 -3.17 5.08
CA GLY A 67 8.70 -3.62 3.80
C GLY A 67 8.19 -4.97 3.30
N LEU A 68 7.04 -5.46 3.76
CA LEU A 68 6.46 -6.72 3.28
C LEU A 68 6.02 -6.63 1.81
N SER A 69 5.53 -5.49 1.36
CA SER A 69 5.21 -5.18 -0.04
C SER A 69 6.48 -5.16 -0.90
N GLY A 70 7.54 -4.50 -0.43
CA GLY A 70 8.84 -4.50 -1.11
C GLY A 70 9.42 -5.90 -1.28
N LEU A 71 9.36 -6.76 -0.25
CA LEU A 71 9.78 -8.17 -0.37
C LEU A 71 8.98 -8.92 -1.44
N ALA A 72 7.67 -8.70 -1.52
CA ALA A 72 6.82 -9.32 -2.53
C ALA A 72 7.17 -8.83 -3.95
N LEU A 73 7.50 -7.54 -4.11
CA LEU A 73 7.97 -6.97 -5.38
C LEU A 73 9.32 -7.57 -5.79
N VAL A 74 10.29 -7.65 -4.87
CA VAL A 74 11.61 -8.29 -5.12
C VAL A 74 11.43 -9.74 -5.57
N ALA A 75 10.53 -10.50 -4.93
CA ALA A 75 10.22 -11.88 -5.33
C ALA A 75 9.65 -12.00 -6.77
N ARG A 76 9.15 -10.90 -7.35
CA ARG A 76 8.69 -10.80 -8.75
C ARG A 76 9.73 -10.18 -9.69
N GLY A 77 10.94 -9.89 -9.19
CA GLY A 77 12.05 -9.39 -10.00
C GLY A 77 12.17 -7.86 -10.07
N TYR A 78 11.36 -7.10 -9.35
CA TYR A 78 11.53 -5.66 -9.23
C TYR A 78 12.77 -5.35 -8.40
N THR A 79 13.67 -4.49 -8.90
CA THR A 79 14.98 -4.21 -8.27
C THR A 79 15.19 -2.74 -7.93
N LEU A 80 14.38 -1.85 -8.47
CA LEU A 80 14.47 -0.40 -8.28
C LEU A 80 13.27 0.08 -7.45
N ILE A 81 13.30 -0.23 -6.15
CA ILE A 81 12.19 0.06 -5.23
C ILE A 81 12.62 1.14 -4.24
N ASP A 82 11.86 2.21 -4.16
CA ASP A 82 11.95 3.22 -3.10
C ASP A 82 10.73 3.10 -2.20
N GLY A 83 10.84 3.46 -0.92
CA GLY A 83 9.74 3.34 0.05
C GLY A 83 9.52 4.62 0.85
N VAL A 84 8.26 4.90 1.17
CA VAL A 84 7.86 6.00 2.05
C VAL A 84 6.85 5.50 3.08
N ASP A 85 7.00 5.93 4.33
CA ASP A 85 6.05 5.65 5.40
C ASP A 85 5.98 6.80 6.41
N LEU A 86 4.93 6.87 7.22
CA LEU A 86 4.76 7.85 8.29
C LEU A 86 5.54 7.47 9.55
N SER A 87 5.71 6.17 9.82
CA SER A 87 6.34 5.62 11.03
C SER A 87 7.84 5.43 10.83
N ALA A 88 8.63 6.10 11.67
CA ALA A 88 10.09 5.93 11.68
C ALA A 88 10.50 4.51 12.10
N GLU A 89 9.77 3.90 13.04
CA GLU A 89 10.04 2.56 13.54
C GLU A 89 9.74 1.49 12.47
N MET A 90 8.66 1.67 11.67
CA MET A 90 8.37 0.83 10.52
C MET A 90 9.49 0.93 9.48
N LEU A 91 9.94 2.14 9.16
CA LEU A 91 11.03 2.36 8.22
C LEU A 91 12.34 1.74 8.68
N ALA A 92 12.65 1.73 9.98
CA ALA A 92 13.82 1.05 10.53
C ALA A 92 13.76 -0.48 10.27
N GLN A 93 12.57 -1.09 10.36
CA GLN A 93 12.38 -2.50 10.01
C GLN A 93 12.51 -2.74 8.50
N ALA A 94 12.01 -1.81 7.67
CA ALA A 94 12.15 -1.87 6.22
C ALA A 94 13.63 -1.76 5.78
N GLU A 95 14.39 -0.85 6.40
CA GLU A 95 15.83 -0.65 6.13
C GLU A 95 16.63 -1.92 6.45
N ALA A 96 16.30 -2.61 7.54
CA ALA A 96 16.96 -3.88 7.90
C ALA A 96 16.80 -4.98 6.83
N LYS A 97 15.79 -4.90 5.96
CA LYS A 97 15.57 -5.84 4.86
C LYS A 97 16.47 -5.59 3.64
N GLN A 98 17.10 -4.42 3.55
CA GLN A 98 18.06 -4.06 2.49
C GLN A 98 17.56 -4.24 1.06
N ILE A 99 16.28 -3.95 0.82
CA ILE A 99 15.61 -4.11 -0.48
C ILE A 99 15.25 -2.79 -1.15
N TYR A 100 15.30 -1.67 -0.41
CA TYR A 100 14.96 -0.35 -0.92
C TYR A 100 16.21 0.42 -1.31
N GLY A 101 16.15 1.13 -2.44
CA GLY A 101 17.18 2.07 -2.87
C GLY A 101 17.17 3.34 -2.03
N ARG A 102 15.96 3.83 -1.72
CA ARG A 102 15.73 4.99 -0.86
C ARG A 102 14.54 4.71 0.07
N LEU A 103 14.68 5.11 1.34
CA LEU A 103 13.60 5.16 2.32
C LEU A 103 13.52 6.56 2.89
N TRP A 104 12.29 7.07 3.09
CA TRP A 104 12.10 8.36 3.77
C TRP A 104 10.79 8.40 4.54
N GLN A 105 10.81 9.17 5.61
CA GLN A 105 9.64 9.41 6.43
C GLN A 105 8.80 10.55 5.83
N ALA A 106 7.50 10.32 5.65
CA ALA A 106 6.54 11.36 5.37
C ALA A 106 6.08 12.03 6.69
N ALA A 107 5.75 13.31 6.63
CA ALA A 107 5.15 13.98 7.78
C ALA A 107 3.63 13.71 7.80
N PRO A 108 3.02 13.50 8.99
CA PRO A 108 1.57 13.44 9.13
C PRO A 108 0.89 14.66 8.52
N ASP A 109 -0.29 14.46 7.94
CA ASP A 109 -1.12 15.51 7.32
C ASP A 109 -0.42 16.34 6.22
N THR A 110 0.73 15.87 5.75
CA THR A 110 1.46 16.49 4.65
C THR A 110 1.45 15.57 3.43
N ALA A 111 0.90 16.05 2.32
CA ALA A 111 0.95 15.29 1.06
C ALA A 111 2.42 14.97 0.71
N VAL A 112 2.71 13.72 0.42
CA VAL A 112 4.00 13.35 -0.16
C VAL A 112 4.06 13.98 -1.55
N LEU A 113 4.89 15.02 -1.69
CA LEU A 113 5.03 15.72 -2.96
C LEU A 113 5.79 14.80 -3.94
N LEU A 114 5.02 14.15 -4.80
CA LEU A 114 5.54 13.41 -5.96
C LEU A 114 5.42 14.31 -7.17
N ALA A 115 6.52 14.55 -7.87
CA ALA A 115 6.42 15.15 -9.17
C ALA A 115 5.85 14.14 -10.18
N PRO A 116 4.97 14.56 -11.11
CA PRO A 116 4.48 13.67 -12.15
C PRO A 116 5.65 12.99 -12.89
N GLY A 117 5.58 11.67 -13.01
CA GLY A 117 6.61 10.87 -13.70
C GLY A 117 7.84 10.49 -12.88
N ASP A 118 7.97 10.92 -11.61
CA ASP A 118 9.07 10.47 -10.73
C ASP A 118 9.11 8.94 -10.62
N TYR A 119 7.92 8.34 -10.58
CA TYR A 119 7.73 6.88 -10.47
C TYR A 119 6.74 6.38 -11.51
N PRO A 120 7.18 5.58 -12.50
CA PRO A 120 6.27 4.94 -13.45
C PRO A 120 5.35 3.90 -12.80
N VAL A 121 5.69 3.42 -11.61
CA VAL A 121 4.84 2.49 -10.84
C VAL A 121 4.74 2.97 -9.40
N ILE A 122 3.51 3.07 -8.90
CA ILE A 122 3.22 3.34 -7.48
C ILE A 122 2.42 2.15 -6.92
N VAL A 123 2.87 1.64 -5.78
CA VAL A 123 2.23 0.54 -5.05
C VAL A 123 1.75 1.05 -3.69
N ALA A 124 0.52 0.72 -3.29
CA ALA A 124 -0.05 1.07 -2.00
C ALA A 124 -0.79 -0.15 -1.39
N ALA A 125 -0.02 -1.08 -0.81
CA ALA A 125 -0.54 -2.34 -0.27
C ALA A 125 -1.07 -2.19 1.16
N GLY A 126 -2.40 -2.26 1.34
CA GLY A 126 -3.02 -2.14 2.67
C GLY A 126 -3.02 -0.72 3.25
N VAL A 127 -2.72 0.29 2.44
CA VAL A 127 -2.56 1.69 2.87
C VAL A 127 -3.89 2.45 2.79
N VAL A 128 -4.60 2.34 1.66
CA VAL A 128 -5.82 3.11 1.41
C VAL A 128 -7.00 2.39 2.07
N SER A 129 -7.21 2.65 3.35
CA SER A 129 -8.26 2.00 4.15
C SER A 129 -8.57 2.79 5.43
N PRO A 130 -9.76 2.59 6.04
CA PRO A 130 -10.06 3.11 7.37
C PRO A 130 -8.99 2.68 8.37
N GLY A 131 -8.47 3.62 9.16
CA GLY A 131 -7.38 3.35 10.11
C GLY A 131 -5.97 3.37 9.52
N ALA A 132 -5.81 3.78 8.23
CA ALA A 132 -4.52 4.04 7.61
C ALA A 132 -4.57 5.36 6.82
N ALA A 133 -4.94 5.35 5.54
CA ALA A 133 -5.03 6.57 4.76
C ALA A 133 -6.44 6.82 4.20
N PRO A 134 -6.86 8.09 4.04
CA PRO A 134 -8.17 8.45 3.52
C PRO A 134 -8.31 8.07 2.04
N ALA A 135 -9.55 7.90 1.59
CA ALA A 135 -9.86 7.57 0.20
C ALA A 135 -9.34 8.60 -0.83
N SER A 136 -9.17 9.89 -0.43
CA SER A 136 -8.64 10.96 -1.29
C SER A 136 -7.22 10.67 -1.78
N LEU A 137 -6.43 9.93 -1.01
CA LEU A 137 -5.06 9.55 -1.39
C LEU A 137 -5.02 8.85 -2.75
N LEU A 138 -6.04 8.06 -3.09
CA LEU A 138 -6.10 7.36 -4.37
C LEU A 138 -6.02 8.34 -5.56
N GLY A 139 -6.74 9.46 -5.47
CA GLY A 139 -6.70 10.51 -6.49
C GLY A 139 -5.39 11.29 -6.55
N GLU A 140 -4.70 11.41 -5.42
CA GLU A 140 -3.39 12.07 -5.32
C GLU A 140 -2.31 11.20 -5.98
N LEU A 141 -2.30 9.90 -5.67
CA LEU A 141 -1.36 8.94 -6.27
C LEU A 141 -1.58 8.80 -7.79
N ALA A 142 -2.85 8.74 -8.23
CA ALA A 142 -3.17 8.74 -9.66
C ALA A 142 -2.67 10.01 -10.37
N GLY A 143 -2.80 11.17 -9.73
CA GLY A 143 -2.33 12.45 -10.27
C GLY A 143 -0.80 12.62 -10.34
N ALA A 144 -0.05 11.74 -9.70
CA ALA A 144 1.42 11.70 -9.76
C ALA A 144 1.96 10.84 -10.91
N LEU A 145 1.09 10.14 -11.64
CA LEU A 145 1.48 9.30 -12.76
C LEU A 145 1.42 10.08 -14.09
N GLU A 146 2.35 9.76 -14.97
CA GLU A 146 2.30 10.16 -16.39
C GLU A 146 1.66 9.04 -17.23
N PRO A 147 1.29 9.32 -18.50
CA PRO A 147 0.75 8.30 -19.41
C PRO A 147 1.61 7.03 -19.45
N GLY A 148 0.95 5.88 -19.32
CA GLY A 148 1.59 4.57 -19.18
C GLY A 148 2.03 4.24 -17.76
N GLY A 149 1.94 5.16 -16.81
CA GLY A 149 2.23 4.91 -15.40
C GLY A 149 1.16 4.07 -14.71
N ARG A 150 1.54 3.28 -13.72
CA ARG A 150 0.65 2.30 -13.06
C ARG A 150 0.50 2.55 -11.57
N LEU A 151 -0.74 2.46 -11.11
CA LEU A 151 -1.12 2.48 -9.70
C LEU A 151 -1.65 1.10 -9.30
N ALA A 152 -0.93 0.43 -8.40
CA ALA A 152 -1.36 -0.83 -7.81
C ALA A 152 -1.71 -0.64 -6.34
N PHE A 153 -2.92 -1.00 -5.94
CA PHE A 153 -3.38 -0.81 -4.57
C PHE A 153 -4.38 -1.88 -4.15
N SER A 154 -4.75 -1.88 -2.87
CA SER A 154 -5.76 -2.79 -2.35
C SER A 154 -6.78 -2.08 -1.47
N PHE A 155 -8.02 -2.56 -1.53
CA PHE A 155 -9.08 -2.26 -0.57
C PHE A 155 -9.46 -3.53 0.18
N ASN A 156 -9.34 -3.52 1.51
CA ASN A 156 -9.87 -4.60 2.35
C ASN A 156 -11.40 -4.46 2.54
N ASP A 157 -12.04 -5.46 3.13
CA ASP A 157 -13.50 -5.46 3.33
C ASP A 157 -14.01 -4.22 4.11
N HIS A 158 -13.20 -3.65 5.01
CA HIS A 158 -13.56 -2.43 5.72
C HIS A 158 -13.60 -1.22 4.78
N ALA A 159 -12.60 -1.08 3.90
CA ALA A 159 -12.59 -0.02 2.88
C ALA A 159 -13.74 -0.21 1.88
N LEU A 160 -14.01 -1.46 1.45
CA LEU A 160 -15.12 -1.75 0.54
C LEU A 160 -16.49 -1.46 1.16
N SER A 161 -16.61 -1.51 2.49
CA SER A 161 -17.84 -1.23 3.22
C SER A 161 -18.06 0.26 3.51
N ASP A 162 -17.03 1.10 3.46
CA ASP A 162 -17.11 2.55 3.63
C ASP A 162 -17.32 3.21 2.27
N PRO A 163 -18.45 3.91 2.02
CA PRO A 163 -18.79 4.46 0.71
C PRO A 163 -17.74 5.37 0.08
N SER A 164 -16.91 6.04 0.89
CA SER A 164 -15.88 6.98 0.40
C SER A 164 -14.81 6.30 -0.48
N TYR A 165 -14.42 5.05 -0.16
CA TYR A 165 -13.41 4.32 -0.92
C TYR A 165 -13.92 3.81 -2.28
N PRO A 166 -15.07 3.12 -2.37
CA PRO A 166 -15.67 2.79 -3.67
C PRO A 166 -16.02 4.03 -4.51
N GLU A 167 -16.33 5.17 -3.89
CA GLU A 167 -16.56 6.42 -4.62
C GLU A 167 -15.26 6.95 -5.23
N ALA A 168 -14.16 6.97 -4.49
CA ALA A 168 -12.83 7.33 -5.00
C ALA A 168 -12.38 6.39 -6.12
N LEU A 169 -12.62 5.08 -6.01
CA LEU A 169 -12.35 4.10 -7.07
C LEU A 169 -13.12 4.44 -8.36
N ARG A 170 -14.42 4.70 -8.25
CA ARG A 170 -15.28 5.07 -9.39
C ARG A 170 -14.90 6.39 -10.06
N ALA A 171 -14.17 7.26 -9.36
CA ALA A 171 -13.69 8.52 -9.90
C ALA A 171 -12.41 8.38 -10.74
N LEU A 172 -11.67 7.27 -10.65
CA LEU A 172 -10.40 7.05 -11.36
C LEU A 172 -10.54 7.16 -12.90
N PRO A 173 -11.55 6.56 -13.55
CA PRO A 173 -11.70 6.72 -15.00
C PRO A 173 -11.88 8.18 -15.45
N GLY A 174 -12.55 9.00 -14.65
CA GLY A 174 -12.66 10.46 -14.90
C GLY A 174 -11.35 11.22 -14.76
N ARG A 175 -10.29 10.58 -14.29
CA ARG A 175 -8.92 11.09 -14.18
C ARG A 175 -7.97 10.49 -15.24
N GLY A 176 -8.49 9.77 -16.24
CA GLY A 176 -7.70 9.11 -17.26
C GLY A 176 -7.09 7.78 -16.81
N MET A 177 -7.64 7.15 -15.77
CA MET A 177 -7.13 5.85 -15.29
C MET A 177 -7.96 4.70 -15.83
N THR A 178 -7.33 3.75 -16.51
CA THR A 178 -7.95 2.52 -17.01
C THR A 178 -7.62 1.33 -16.08
N CYS A 179 -8.64 0.57 -15.67
CA CYS A 179 -8.47 -0.63 -14.86
C CYS A 179 -7.92 -1.78 -15.72
N LEU A 180 -6.71 -2.26 -15.39
CA LEU A 180 -6.08 -3.40 -16.04
C LEU A 180 -6.34 -4.71 -15.28
N PHE A 181 -6.48 -4.64 -13.95
CA PHE A 181 -6.63 -5.81 -13.10
C PHE A 181 -7.50 -5.49 -11.90
N GLU A 182 -8.39 -6.42 -11.57
CA GLU A 182 -9.20 -6.41 -10.35
C GLU A 182 -9.42 -7.85 -9.88
N GLU A 183 -9.08 -8.16 -8.63
CA GLU A 183 -9.28 -9.49 -8.05
C GLU A 183 -9.62 -9.40 -6.57
N TYR A 184 -10.78 -9.94 -6.19
CA TYR A 184 -11.16 -10.15 -4.79
C TYR A 184 -10.60 -11.48 -4.28
N GLY A 185 -10.05 -11.50 -3.07
CA GLY A 185 -9.49 -12.70 -2.46
C GLY A 185 -8.91 -12.45 -1.08
N GLU A 186 -8.08 -13.37 -0.60
CA GLU A 186 -7.53 -13.35 0.74
C GLU A 186 -6.72 -12.10 1.06
N HIS A 187 -6.97 -11.52 2.24
CA HIS A 187 -6.17 -10.45 2.86
C HIS A 187 -5.45 -10.97 4.12
N LEU A 188 -6.22 -11.35 5.11
CA LEU A 188 -5.77 -11.95 6.37
C LEU A 188 -6.63 -13.20 6.64
N PRO A 189 -6.34 -14.33 5.96
CA PRO A 189 -7.19 -15.52 5.97
C PRO A 189 -7.38 -16.12 7.37
N ALA A 190 -6.40 -16.00 8.26
CA ALA A 190 -6.53 -16.51 9.62
C ALA A 190 -7.64 -15.83 10.45
N ILE A 191 -8.09 -14.64 10.04
CA ILE A 191 -9.21 -13.92 10.67
C ILE A 191 -10.39 -13.71 9.70
N GLY A 192 -10.36 -14.34 8.52
CA GLY A 192 -11.45 -14.30 7.54
C GLY A 192 -11.64 -12.95 6.84
N LEU A 193 -10.61 -12.09 6.81
CA LEU A 193 -10.66 -10.79 6.15
C LEU A 193 -10.12 -10.90 4.72
N ASN A 194 -10.85 -10.33 3.76
CA ASN A 194 -10.48 -10.31 2.35
C ASN A 194 -10.12 -8.89 1.88
N SER A 195 -9.57 -8.82 0.66
CA SER A 195 -9.29 -7.57 -0.05
C SER A 195 -9.48 -7.74 -1.56
N THR A 196 -9.81 -6.65 -2.23
CA THR A 196 -9.63 -6.55 -3.68
C THR A 196 -8.30 -5.88 -3.97
N VAL A 197 -7.52 -6.48 -4.85
CA VAL A 197 -6.30 -5.88 -5.42
C VAL A 197 -6.64 -5.32 -6.80
N TYR A 198 -6.09 -4.14 -7.10
CA TYR A 198 -6.33 -3.41 -8.34
C TYR A 198 -5.00 -3.01 -8.98
N VAL A 199 -4.96 -2.98 -10.31
CA VAL A 199 -3.93 -2.28 -11.10
C VAL A 199 -4.64 -1.39 -12.10
N PHE A 200 -4.31 -0.10 -12.05
CA PHE A 200 -4.78 0.91 -12.99
C PHE A 200 -3.60 1.48 -13.77
N GLU A 201 -3.83 1.89 -15.02
CA GLU A 201 -2.86 2.56 -15.88
C GLU A 201 -3.37 3.94 -16.25
N GLN A 202 -2.50 4.95 -16.23
CA GLN A 202 -2.77 6.32 -16.69
C GLN A 202 -2.75 6.35 -18.22
N GLU A 203 -3.79 6.89 -18.85
CA GLU A 203 -3.92 7.05 -20.31
C GLU A 203 -3.02 8.14 -20.89
#